data_a6b7ac435630d13d5da7ced9763129a0
#
_entry.id   a6b7ac435630d13d5da7ced9763129a0
#
_cell.length_a   1.000
_cell.length_b   1.000
_cell.length_c   1.000
_cell.angle_alpha   90.00
_cell.angle_beta   90.00
_cell.angle_gamma   90.00
#
_symmetry.space_group_name_H-M   'P 1'
#
loop_
_entity.id
_entity.type
_entity.pdbx_description
1 polymer ?
#
loop_
_entity_poly.entity_id
_entity_poly.type
_entity_poly.pdbx_seq_one_letter_code
_entity_poly.pdbx_strand_id
1 'polypeptide(L)'
;MALGTGNSFAAGTRELVKVTFRASAADQGKYSVMLTNQPVPCEVSDPAALRLAAGYVSGTITVNPLPSLSIGRSGESITLAWPLWATNFGLQAAEGGLPPAVPWTNLATVPVLTSNGTIVILPITATNRVYRLFQP
;
A
#
# COMPACT_ATOMS: atom_id res chain seq x y z
N MET A 1 -25.50 0.11 -12.90
CA MET A 1 -25.32 -1.02 -13.84
C MET A 1 -26.66 -1.71 -13.96
N ALA A 2 -27.19 -1.86 -15.17
CA ALA A 2 -28.44 -2.52 -15.41
C ALA A 2 -28.16 -3.85 -16.14
N LEU A 3 -28.73 -4.93 -15.68
CA LEU A 3 -28.77 -6.18 -16.43
C LEU A 3 -29.91 -6.08 -17.45
N GLY A 4 -29.71 -6.68 -18.63
CA GLY A 4 -30.79 -6.81 -19.61
C GLY A 4 -31.99 -7.57 -19.05
N THR A 5 -33.16 -7.40 -19.68
CA THR A 5 -34.42 -8.02 -19.25
C THR A 5 -34.27 -9.52 -19.08
N GLY A 6 -34.64 -10.05 -17.93
CA GLY A 6 -34.58 -11.48 -17.62
C GLY A 6 -33.23 -11.99 -17.09
N ASN A 7 -32.22 -11.14 -16.98
CA ASN A 7 -30.95 -11.51 -16.40
C ASN A 7 -30.89 -11.13 -14.91
N SER A 8 -30.41 -12.05 -14.08
CA SER A 8 -30.20 -11.85 -12.66
C SER A 8 -28.84 -12.35 -12.21
N PHE A 9 -28.30 -11.81 -11.13
CA PHE A 9 -27.12 -12.39 -10.51
C PHE A 9 -27.50 -13.65 -9.72
N ALA A 10 -26.72 -14.70 -9.87
CA ALA A 10 -26.82 -15.83 -8.98
C ALA A 10 -26.47 -15.42 -7.54
N ALA A 11 -27.04 -16.10 -6.55
CA ALA A 11 -26.70 -15.88 -5.14
C ALA A 11 -25.18 -16.03 -4.90
N GLY A 12 -24.64 -15.23 -3.99
CA GLY A 12 -23.23 -15.23 -3.61
C GLY A 12 -22.57 -13.86 -3.78
N THR A 13 -21.25 -13.79 -3.48
CA THR A 13 -20.46 -12.58 -3.64
C THR A 13 -20.11 -12.34 -5.11
N ARG A 14 -20.30 -11.12 -5.59
CA ARG A 14 -20.01 -10.70 -6.97
C ARG A 14 -19.24 -9.37 -6.97
N GLU A 15 -18.23 -9.28 -7.84
CA GLU A 15 -17.64 -7.99 -8.20
C GLU A 15 -18.52 -7.34 -9.29
N LEU A 16 -19.08 -6.19 -8.99
CA LEU A 16 -19.93 -5.45 -9.93
C LEU A 16 -19.15 -4.34 -10.65
N VAL A 17 -18.25 -3.68 -9.94
CA VAL A 17 -17.46 -2.55 -10.44
C VAL A 17 -16.08 -2.60 -9.81
N LYS A 18 -15.07 -2.35 -10.62
CA LYS A 18 -13.70 -2.12 -10.19
C LYS A 18 -13.33 -0.66 -10.48
N VAL A 19 -12.95 0.07 -9.45
CA VAL A 19 -12.50 1.46 -9.56
C VAL A 19 -11.01 1.52 -9.27
N THR A 20 -10.24 2.09 -10.20
CA THR A 20 -8.79 2.27 -10.01
C THR A 20 -8.53 3.73 -9.62
N PHE A 21 -7.83 3.93 -8.53
CA PHE A 21 -7.41 5.23 -8.04
C PHE A 21 -5.93 5.43 -8.31
N ARG A 22 -5.56 6.65 -8.67
CA ARG A 22 -4.16 7.08 -8.74
C ARG A 22 -3.94 8.14 -7.67
N ALA A 23 -3.03 7.86 -6.75
CA ALA A 23 -2.60 8.81 -5.75
C ALA A 23 -1.24 9.42 -6.14
N SER A 24 -1.02 10.68 -5.79
CA SER A 24 0.28 11.34 -5.87
C SER A 24 0.88 11.52 -4.47
N ALA A 25 2.17 11.83 -4.40
CA ALA A 25 2.84 12.09 -3.11
C ALA A 25 2.25 13.31 -2.36
N ALA A 26 1.53 14.19 -3.06
CA ALA A 26 0.83 15.32 -2.46
C ALA A 26 -0.52 14.95 -1.85
N ASP A 27 -1.08 13.78 -2.21
CA ASP A 27 -2.42 13.35 -1.80
C ASP A 27 -2.38 12.47 -0.55
N GLN A 28 -1.59 12.85 0.46
CA GLN A 28 -1.51 12.10 1.71
C GLN A 28 -2.78 12.28 2.53
N GLY A 29 -3.28 11.19 3.12
CA GLY A 29 -4.46 11.27 3.98
C GLY A 29 -5.37 10.06 3.89
N LYS A 30 -6.53 10.20 4.54
CA LYS A 30 -7.63 9.23 4.49
C LYS A 30 -8.78 9.80 3.69
N TYR A 31 -9.23 9.05 2.71
CA TYR A 31 -10.32 9.42 1.81
C TYR A 31 -11.45 8.41 1.93
N SER A 32 -12.65 8.88 2.19
CA SER A 32 -13.83 8.03 2.24
C SER A 32 -14.34 7.77 0.83
N VAL A 33 -14.61 6.52 0.51
CA VAL A 33 -15.31 6.10 -0.71
C VAL A 33 -16.72 5.73 -0.30
N MET A 34 -17.67 6.57 -0.65
CA MET A 34 -19.07 6.40 -0.26
C MET A 34 -19.92 6.04 -1.47
N LEU A 35 -20.85 5.12 -1.24
CA LEU A 35 -21.97 4.88 -2.15
C LEU A 35 -23.08 5.86 -1.77
N THR A 36 -23.40 6.77 -2.68
CA THR A 36 -24.39 7.83 -2.42
C THR A 36 -25.57 7.72 -3.38
N ASN A 37 -26.72 8.24 -2.98
CA ASN A 37 -27.93 8.31 -3.81
C ASN A 37 -27.93 9.49 -4.81
N GLN A 38 -26.76 10.07 -5.08
CA GLN A 38 -26.63 11.21 -5.98
C GLN A 38 -25.51 10.93 -7.00
N PRO A 39 -25.66 11.30 -8.26
CA PRO A 39 -26.88 11.80 -8.92
C PRO A 39 -27.91 10.69 -9.22
N VAL A 40 -27.55 9.42 -9.04
CA VAL A 40 -28.43 8.26 -9.28
C VAL A 40 -28.62 7.49 -7.96
N PRO A 41 -29.85 7.10 -7.58
CA PRO A 41 -30.09 6.30 -6.40
C PRO A 41 -29.33 4.97 -6.44
N CYS A 42 -28.73 4.61 -5.30
CA CYS A 42 -28.22 3.26 -5.08
C CYS A 42 -29.42 2.32 -4.87
N GLU A 43 -29.71 1.48 -5.83
CA GLU A 43 -30.88 0.62 -5.80
C GLU A 43 -30.55 -0.78 -6.29
N VAL A 44 -31.15 -1.77 -5.66
CA VAL A 44 -31.14 -3.16 -6.10
C VAL A 44 -32.60 -3.56 -6.31
N SER A 45 -32.91 -4.12 -7.47
CA SER A 45 -34.25 -4.62 -7.79
C SER A 45 -34.21 -6.08 -8.21
N ASP A 46 -35.33 -6.75 -8.07
CA ASP A 46 -35.56 -8.09 -8.61
C ASP A 46 -35.84 -8.06 -10.14
N PRO A 47 -35.98 -9.21 -10.81
CA PRO A 47 -36.30 -9.25 -12.24
C PRO A 47 -37.67 -8.65 -12.62
N ALA A 48 -38.57 -8.48 -11.65
CA ALA A 48 -39.87 -7.81 -11.82
C ALA A 48 -39.79 -6.30 -11.58
N ALA A 49 -38.58 -5.74 -11.43
CA ALA A 49 -38.29 -4.34 -11.11
C ALA A 49 -38.81 -3.89 -9.73
N LEU A 50 -39.06 -4.83 -8.82
CA LEU A 50 -39.40 -4.50 -7.44
C LEU A 50 -38.13 -4.23 -6.66
N ARG A 51 -38.11 -3.12 -5.90
CA ARG A 51 -36.98 -2.71 -5.06
C ARG A 51 -36.74 -3.71 -3.93
N LEU A 52 -35.51 -4.18 -3.83
CA LEU A 52 -35.05 -5.03 -2.74
C LEU A 52 -34.42 -4.18 -1.62
N ALA A 53 -34.54 -4.66 -0.38
CA ALA A 53 -33.81 -4.07 0.74
C ALA A 53 -32.31 -4.33 0.54
N ALA A 54 -31.50 -3.26 0.55
CA ALA A 54 -30.07 -3.34 0.37
C ALA A 54 -29.36 -2.43 1.38
N GLY A 55 -28.26 -2.92 1.93
CA GLY A 55 -27.34 -2.14 2.76
C GLY A 55 -26.08 -1.80 1.98
N TYR A 56 -25.55 -0.59 2.16
CA TYR A 56 -24.36 -0.10 1.49
C TYR A 56 -23.28 0.20 2.52
N VAL A 57 -22.09 -0.34 2.32
CA VAL A 57 -20.94 -0.14 3.21
C VAL A 57 -19.90 0.70 2.48
N SER A 58 -19.55 1.83 3.08
CA SER A 58 -18.51 2.72 2.58
C SER A 58 -17.13 2.15 2.84
N GLY A 59 -16.18 2.50 1.99
CA GLY A 59 -14.76 2.16 2.13
C GLY A 59 -13.91 3.35 2.53
N THR A 60 -12.66 3.08 2.85
CA THR A 60 -11.63 4.11 3.10
C THR A 60 -10.38 3.77 2.33
N ILE A 61 -9.81 4.77 1.65
CA ILE A 61 -8.50 4.71 1.03
C ILE A 61 -7.54 5.51 1.89
N THR A 62 -6.43 4.91 2.29
CA THR A 62 -5.36 5.61 3.00
C THR A 62 -4.17 5.78 2.05
N VAL A 63 -3.78 7.03 1.82
CA VAL A 63 -2.57 7.39 1.07
C VAL A 63 -1.49 7.78 2.06
N ASN A 64 -0.51 6.91 2.21
CA ASN A 64 0.61 7.14 3.13
C ASN A 64 1.67 8.04 2.49
N PRO A 65 2.43 8.83 3.29
CA PRO A 65 3.59 9.56 2.81
C PRO A 65 4.67 8.62 2.26
N LEU A 66 5.67 9.16 1.56
CA LEU A 66 6.85 8.37 1.23
C LEU A 66 7.53 7.92 2.53
N PRO A 67 7.92 6.63 2.65
CA PRO A 67 8.55 6.14 3.86
C PRO A 67 9.94 6.75 4.03
N SER A 68 10.26 7.15 5.25
CA SER A 68 11.61 7.55 5.63
C SER A 68 12.39 6.36 6.16
N LEU A 69 13.67 6.26 5.78
CA LEU A 69 14.62 5.30 6.34
C LEU A 69 15.39 5.99 7.46
N SER A 70 15.33 5.45 8.66
CA SER A 70 16.16 5.87 9.79
C SER A 70 17.33 4.91 9.98
N ILE A 71 18.46 5.44 10.46
CA ILE A 71 19.64 4.69 10.80
C ILE A 71 20.05 5.00 12.23
N GLY A 72 20.27 3.96 13.02
CA GLY A 72 20.80 4.04 14.38
C GLY A 72 22.03 3.14 14.50
N ARG A 73 22.94 3.49 15.44
CA ARG A 73 24.10 2.65 15.77
C ARG A 73 23.95 2.10 17.18
N SER A 74 24.29 0.81 17.35
CA SER A 74 24.40 0.16 18.66
C SER A 74 25.61 -0.78 18.67
N GLY A 75 26.65 -0.40 19.41
CA GLY A 75 27.92 -1.12 19.42
C GLY A 75 28.55 -1.23 18.02
N GLU A 76 28.76 -2.45 17.57
CA GLU A 76 29.33 -2.79 16.25
C GLU A 76 28.26 -3.05 15.18
N SER A 77 27.02 -2.67 15.45
CA SER A 77 25.89 -2.86 14.53
C SER A 77 25.20 -1.56 14.22
N ILE A 78 24.60 -1.49 13.02
CA ILE A 78 23.64 -0.46 12.64
C ILE A 78 22.25 -1.08 12.56
N THR A 79 21.25 -0.33 12.97
CA THR A 79 19.85 -0.64 12.80
C THR A 79 19.26 0.31 11.77
N LEU A 80 18.73 -0.25 10.71
CA LEU A 80 17.97 0.47 9.70
C LEU A 80 16.49 0.22 9.97
N ALA A 81 15.68 1.29 10.04
CA ALA A 81 14.27 1.14 10.35
C ALA A 81 13.39 2.04 9.48
N TRP A 82 12.19 1.55 9.15
CA TRP A 82 11.18 2.27 8.38
C TRP A 82 9.77 1.89 8.83
N PRO A 83 8.74 2.69 8.45
CA PRO A 83 7.38 2.48 8.96
C PRO A 83 6.77 1.13 8.57
N LEU A 84 5.94 0.56 9.46
CA LEU A 84 5.24 -0.72 9.26
C LEU A 84 4.38 -0.77 8.00
N TRP A 85 3.76 0.34 7.62
CA TRP A 85 2.89 0.39 6.44
C TRP A 85 3.66 0.28 5.12
N ALA A 86 5.00 0.37 5.16
CA ALA A 86 5.88 0.30 3.98
C ALA A 86 6.51 -1.09 3.80
N THR A 87 5.76 -2.15 4.05
CA THR A 87 6.23 -3.55 3.95
C THR A 87 6.58 -3.99 2.53
N ASN A 88 6.08 -3.29 1.52
CA ASN A 88 6.38 -3.52 0.11
C ASN A 88 7.67 -2.84 -0.36
N PHE A 89 8.38 -2.14 0.54
CA PHE A 89 9.68 -1.56 0.24
C PHE A 89 10.81 -2.54 0.59
N GLY A 90 11.80 -2.61 -0.30
CA GLY A 90 13.05 -3.33 -0.09
C GLY A 90 14.18 -2.38 0.31
N LEU A 91 15.27 -2.95 0.80
CA LEU A 91 16.48 -2.21 1.18
C LEU A 91 17.57 -2.42 0.15
N GLN A 92 18.17 -1.34 -0.32
CA GLN A 92 19.34 -1.35 -1.19
C GLN A 92 20.53 -0.65 -0.53
N ALA A 93 21.72 -1.10 -0.89
CA ALA A 93 22.97 -0.47 -0.50
C ALA A 93 23.86 -0.17 -1.71
N ALA A 94 24.66 0.87 -1.61
CA ALA A 94 25.82 1.12 -2.45
C ALA A 94 27.07 1.18 -1.57
N GLU A 95 28.12 0.47 -1.94
CA GLU A 95 29.33 0.26 -1.15
C GLU A 95 30.54 0.91 -1.80
N GLY A 96 31.30 1.70 -1.04
CA GLY A 96 32.52 2.36 -1.51
C GLY A 96 32.30 3.68 -2.25
N GLY A 97 31.06 4.17 -2.39
CA GLY A 97 30.79 5.44 -3.05
C GLY A 97 29.31 5.74 -3.20
N LEU A 98 29.00 6.82 -3.92
CA LEU A 98 27.64 7.24 -4.23
C LEU A 98 27.30 6.93 -5.70
N PRO A 99 26.07 6.53 -6.00
CA PRO A 99 25.58 6.46 -7.38
C PRO A 99 25.67 7.85 -8.09
N PRO A 100 25.88 7.87 -9.42
CA PRO A 100 25.89 6.72 -10.34
C PRO A 100 27.20 5.96 -10.44
N ALA A 101 28.28 6.40 -9.80
CA ALA A 101 29.58 5.73 -9.88
C ALA A 101 29.57 4.31 -9.31
N VAL A 102 28.68 4.04 -8.34
CA VAL A 102 28.50 2.71 -7.73
C VAL A 102 27.03 2.28 -7.87
N PRO A 103 26.77 1.05 -8.37
CA PRO A 103 25.40 0.58 -8.52
C PRO A 103 24.73 0.29 -7.17
N TRP A 104 23.40 0.47 -7.12
CA TRP A 104 22.59 0.00 -6.01
C TRP A 104 22.39 -1.51 -6.08
N THR A 105 22.64 -2.20 -4.99
CA THR A 105 22.44 -3.65 -4.86
C THR A 105 21.38 -3.95 -3.80
N ASN A 106 20.52 -4.93 -4.09
CA ASN A 106 19.53 -5.39 -3.11
C ASN A 106 20.22 -6.07 -1.94
N LEU A 107 19.84 -5.73 -0.74
CA LEU A 107 20.26 -6.45 0.45
C LEU A 107 19.39 -7.70 0.63
N ALA A 108 20.05 -8.86 0.65
CA ALA A 108 19.37 -10.16 0.85
C ALA A 108 18.94 -10.41 2.33
N THR A 109 18.93 -9.38 3.15
CA THR A 109 18.56 -9.49 4.57
C THR A 109 17.05 -9.49 4.71
N VAL A 110 16.51 -10.45 5.47
CA VAL A 110 15.07 -10.49 5.77
C VAL A 110 14.75 -9.46 6.85
N PRO A 111 13.86 -8.49 6.56
CA PRO A 111 13.44 -7.52 7.55
C PRO A 111 12.61 -8.15 8.67
N VAL A 112 12.79 -7.66 9.89
CA VAL A 112 12.01 -8.07 11.06
C VAL A 112 10.92 -7.03 11.32
N LEU A 113 9.69 -7.49 11.45
CA LEU A 113 8.55 -6.65 11.82
C LEU A 113 8.50 -6.52 13.35
N THR A 114 8.43 -5.29 13.82
CA THR A 114 8.27 -4.96 15.25
C THR A 114 7.02 -4.11 15.44
N SER A 115 6.60 -3.89 16.68
CA SER A 115 5.48 -2.97 16.98
C SER A 115 5.70 -1.54 16.50
N ASN A 116 6.97 -1.12 16.33
CA ASN A 116 7.34 0.27 16.02
C ASN A 116 7.77 0.47 14.56
N GLY A 117 7.92 -0.60 13.78
CA GLY A 117 8.38 -0.50 12.39
C GLY A 117 8.98 -1.80 11.89
N THR A 118 9.44 -1.73 10.67
CA THR A 118 10.26 -2.77 10.04
C THR A 118 11.72 -2.45 10.29
N ILE A 119 12.52 -3.40 10.74
CA ILE A 119 13.93 -3.21 11.05
C ILE A 119 14.83 -4.22 10.35
N VAL A 120 16.05 -3.79 10.07
CA VAL A 120 17.18 -4.63 9.64
C VAL A 120 18.38 -4.26 10.47
N ILE A 121 19.08 -5.25 11.03
CA ILE A 121 20.31 -5.06 11.79
C ILE A 121 21.47 -5.59 10.95
N LEU A 122 22.48 -4.76 10.75
CA LEU A 122 23.66 -5.07 9.96
C LEU A 122 24.93 -4.82 10.79
N PRO A 123 25.98 -5.63 10.62
CA PRO A 123 27.29 -5.33 11.21
C PRO A 123 27.89 -4.08 10.54
N ILE A 124 28.63 -3.30 11.33
CA ILE A 124 29.44 -2.20 10.80
C ILE A 124 30.65 -2.82 10.08
N THR A 125 30.83 -2.40 8.83
CA THR A 125 31.97 -2.81 8.00
C THR A 125 32.96 -1.66 7.86
N ALA A 126 34.19 -1.95 7.51
CA ALA A 126 35.23 -0.93 7.27
C ALA A 126 34.96 -0.06 6.04
N THR A 127 34.09 -0.52 5.14
CA THR A 127 33.72 0.21 3.92
C THR A 127 32.55 1.13 4.16
N ASN A 128 32.61 2.32 3.56
CA ASN A 128 31.50 3.25 3.58
C ASN A 128 30.33 2.66 2.80
N ARG A 129 29.14 2.69 3.40
CA ARG A 129 27.89 2.25 2.78
C ARG A 129 26.82 3.32 2.88
N VAL A 130 26.05 3.46 1.83
CA VAL A 130 24.82 4.26 1.80
C VAL A 130 23.63 3.35 1.56
N TYR A 131 22.49 3.70 2.12
CA TYR A 131 21.29 2.85 2.08
C TYR A 131 20.10 3.64 1.56
N ARG A 132 19.19 2.94 0.88
CA ARG A 132 17.89 3.50 0.50
C ARG A 132 16.79 2.46 0.57
N LEU A 133 15.57 2.93 0.72
CA LEU A 133 14.39 2.15 0.43
C LEU A 133 14.10 2.22 -1.07
N PHE A 134 13.65 1.12 -1.63
CA PHE A 134 13.15 1.09 -3.01
C PHE A 134 11.87 0.27 -3.06
N GLN A 135 11.00 0.61 -3.99
CA GLN A 135 9.80 -0.15 -4.28
C GLN A 135 10.07 -0.94 -5.57
N PRO A 136 9.99 -2.31 -5.51
CA PRO A 136 10.19 -3.15 -6.67
C PRO A 136 9.12 -2.97 -7.74
#